data_dee9c4335e085b165cddb8a54c3d0869
#
_entry.id   dee9c4335e085b165cddb8a54c3d0869
#
_cell.length_a   1.000
_cell.length_b   1.000
_cell.length_c   1.000
_cell.angle_alpha   90.00
_cell.angle_beta   90.00
_cell.angle_gamma   90.00
#
_symmetry.space_group_name_H-M   'P 1'
#
loop_
_entity.id
_entity.type
_entity.pdbx_description
1 polymer ?
#
loop_
_entity_poly.entity_id
_entity_poly.type
_entity_poly.pdbx_seq_one_letter_code
_entity_poly.pdbx_strand_id
1 'polypeptide(L)'
;SDGEAKPLNLPNDCDVVGYLAGHLLLTLRKDWNRANQSYPSGALVAVKLNRGELGAAQLLFAPDETQALESVETTKRFVVASLLENVQGRLKAWRFADGKWQEAELPRLPSGALEMTDQPWGGDVVYLAASDFTTPLTLFALDLNVMELTVMRRQPQQFVSDGIEVRQFWAVSSDGERIPYFHVGKNAAPDTPTLVYAYGGFGVPELPHYLGSIGKYWLEELS
;
A
#
# COMPACT_ATOMS: atom_id res chain seq x y z
N SER A 1 -10.77 39.59 1.20
CA SER A 1 -11.31 38.53 2.09
C SER A 1 -10.88 38.91 3.50
N ASP A 2 -11.80 39.05 4.38
CA ASP A 2 -11.72 39.59 5.74
C ASP A 2 -11.07 38.60 6.73
N GLY A 3 -10.43 37.56 6.27
CA GLY A 3 -9.66 36.60 7.10
C GLY A 3 -10.51 35.72 8.01
N GLU A 4 -11.84 35.73 7.87
CA GLU A 4 -12.72 34.92 8.69
C GLU A 4 -12.65 33.45 8.27
N ALA A 5 -12.24 32.58 9.20
CA ALA A 5 -12.20 31.14 8.99
C ALA A 5 -13.62 30.57 8.97
N LYS A 6 -14.00 29.88 7.90
CA LYS A 6 -15.29 29.18 7.80
C LYS A 6 -15.07 27.68 7.97
N PRO A 7 -15.89 26.99 8.81
CA PRO A 7 -15.80 25.56 8.95
C PRO A 7 -16.22 24.86 7.63
N LEU A 8 -15.49 23.83 7.23
CA LEU A 8 -15.88 22.91 6.17
C LEU A 8 -16.76 21.81 6.78
N ASN A 9 -17.90 21.52 6.14
CA ASN A 9 -18.78 20.42 6.56
C ASN A 9 -18.21 19.07 6.08
N LEU A 10 -17.05 18.70 6.62
CA LEU A 10 -16.43 17.39 6.40
C LEU A 10 -17.13 16.32 7.25
N PRO A 11 -17.05 15.03 6.87
CA PRO A 11 -17.46 13.95 7.76
C PRO A 11 -16.65 14.00 9.07
N ASN A 12 -17.29 13.72 10.20
CA ASN A 12 -16.64 13.81 11.51
C ASN A 12 -15.50 12.80 11.70
N ASP A 13 -15.58 11.66 10.99
CA ASP A 13 -14.62 10.56 11.06
C ASP A 13 -13.87 10.42 9.73
N CYS A 14 -13.11 11.45 9.36
CA CYS A 14 -12.21 11.41 8.22
C CYS A 14 -10.88 12.09 8.53
N ASP A 15 -9.85 11.75 7.80
CA ASP A 15 -8.58 12.46 7.78
C ASP A 15 -8.44 13.21 6.45
N VAL A 16 -7.95 14.44 6.51
CA VAL A 16 -7.54 15.18 5.31
C VAL A 16 -6.10 14.82 5.03
N VAL A 17 -5.89 14.00 4.00
CA VAL A 17 -4.57 13.46 3.66
C VAL A 17 -3.85 14.24 2.56
N GLY A 18 -4.50 15.22 1.95
CA GLY A 18 -3.86 16.06 0.94
C GLY A 18 -4.81 17.02 0.24
N TYR A 19 -4.22 17.85 -0.62
CA TYR A 19 -4.92 18.75 -1.53
C TYR A 19 -4.21 18.78 -2.87
N LEU A 20 -4.93 18.46 -3.95
CA LEU A 20 -4.38 18.46 -5.30
C LEU A 20 -5.46 18.80 -6.33
N ALA A 21 -5.09 19.56 -7.36
CA ALA A 21 -5.98 19.92 -8.48
C ALA A 21 -7.34 20.54 -8.04
N GLY A 22 -7.35 21.30 -6.94
CA GLY A 22 -8.56 21.91 -6.43
C GLY A 22 -9.47 20.96 -5.63
N HIS A 23 -8.96 19.79 -5.21
CA HIS A 23 -9.70 18.81 -4.43
C HIS A 23 -9.01 18.53 -3.09
N LEU A 24 -9.79 18.43 -2.02
CA LEU A 24 -9.37 17.81 -0.78
C LEU A 24 -9.38 16.28 -0.96
N LEU A 25 -8.37 15.62 -0.43
CA LEU A 25 -8.26 14.17 -0.40
C LEU A 25 -8.58 13.71 1.01
N LEU A 26 -9.59 12.87 1.12
CA LEU A 26 -10.11 12.39 2.40
C LEU A 26 -9.99 10.88 2.49
N THR A 27 -9.49 10.38 3.60
CA THR A 27 -9.65 8.98 3.99
C THR A 27 -10.78 8.87 5.01
N LEU A 28 -11.67 7.92 4.83
CA LEU A 28 -12.87 7.76 5.62
C LEU A 28 -12.68 6.67 6.68
N ARG A 29 -13.01 6.98 7.95
CA ARG A 29 -13.02 6.00 9.03
C ARG A 29 -14.39 5.33 9.23
N LYS A 30 -15.44 5.93 8.64
CA LYS A 30 -16.82 5.42 8.62
C LYS A 30 -17.46 5.74 7.28
N ASP A 31 -18.55 5.05 6.98
CA ASP A 31 -19.34 5.31 5.79
C ASP A 31 -19.81 6.76 5.74
N TRP A 32 -19.67 7.38 4.59
CA TRP A 32 -20.09 8.74 4.33
C TRP A 32 -21.12 8.82 3.21
N ASN A 33 -22.31 9.32 3.53
CA ASN A 33 -23.38 9.52 2.56
C ASN A 33 -23.44 10.99 2.14
N ARG A 34 -23.33 11.26 0.83
CA ARG A 34 -23.38 12.60 0.25
C ARG A 34 -24.00 12.59 -1.13
N ALA A 35 -24.95 13.51 -1.38
CA ALA A 35 -25.57 13.71 -2.70
C ALA A 35 -26.04 12.40 -3.39
N ASN A 36 -26.73 11.53 -2.64
CA ASN A 36 -27.21 10.22 -3.09
C ASN A 36 -26.10 9.19 -3.45
N GLN A 37 -24.88 9.43 -3.02
CA GLN A 37 -23.78 8.47 -3.11
C GLN A 37 -23.33 8.06 -1.71
N SER A 38 -22.96 6.79 -1.56
CA SER A 38 -22.35 6.25 -0.35
C SER A 38 -20.87 5.95 -0.62
N TYR A 39 -20.03 6.40 0.29
CA TYR A 39 -18.59 6.14 0.28
C TYR A 39 -18.28 5.29 1.51
N PRO A 40 -17.73 4.07 1.35
CA PRO A 40 -17.54 3.16 2.46
C PRO A 40 -16.38 3.59 3.38
N SER A 41 -16.39 3.06 4.59
CA SER A 41 -15.24 3.13 5.51
C SER A 41 -13.96 2.61 4.81
N GLY A 42 -12.81 3.21 5.10
CA GLY A 42 -11.53 2.90 4.45
C GLY A 42 -11.35 3.50 3.05
N ALA A 43 -12.35 4.18 2.50
CA ALA A 43 -12.26 4.76 1.16
C ALA A 43 -11.36 5.99 1.11
N LEU A 44 -10.72 6.18 -0.05
CA LEU A 44 -10.08 7.42 -0.48
C LEU A 44 -11.02 8.20 -1.41
N VAL A 45 -11.36 9.42 -1.03
CA VAL A 45 -12.31 10.26 -1.76
C VAL A 45 -11.68 11.61 -2.09
N ALA A 46 -11.80 12.06 -3.34
CA ALA A 46 -11.44 13.40 -3.76
C ALA A 46 -12.67 14.30 -3.77
N VAL A 47 -12.67 15.40 -2.98
CA VAL A 47 -13.78 16.33 -2.86
C VAL A 47 -13.38 17.68 -3.40
N LYS A 48 -14.10 18.15 -4.42
CA LYS A 48 -13.82 19.48 -4.99
C LYS A 48 -14.01 20.58 -3.95
N LEU A 49 -13.04 21.48 -3.84
CA LEU A 49 -13.13 22.65 -2.97
C LEU A 49 -13.35 23.89 -3.83
N ASN A 50 -14.53 24.51 -3.71
CA ASN A 50 -14.92 25.72 -4.43
C ASN A 50 -15.11 26.89 -3.47
N ARG A 51 -14.16 27.83 -3.43
CA ARG A 51 -14.25 29.06 -2.60
C ARG A 51 -14.63 28.80 -1.13
N GLY A 52 -14.10 27.71 -0.54
CA GLY A 52 -14.40 27.33 0.84
C GLY A 52 -15.66 26.46 1.01
N GLU A 53 -16.27 26.00 -0.07
CA GLU A 53 -17.41 25.08 -0.04
C GLU A 53 -17.06 23.74 -0.68
N LEU A 54 -17.59 22.66 -0.11
CA LEU A 54 -17.39 21.32 -0.67
C LEU A 54 -18.32 21.10 -1.87
N GLY A 55 -17.72 20.87 -3.02
CA GLY A 55 -18.38 20.52 -4.28
C GLY A 55 -18.59 19.02 -4.46
N ALA A 56 -18.53 18.57 -5.73
CA ALA A 56 -18.65 17.15 -6.07
C ALA A 56 -17.53 16.31 -5.45
N ALA A 57 -17.88 15.10 -5.06
CA ALA A 57 -16.95 14.09 -4.57
C ALA A 57 -16.78 12.96 -5.59
N GLN A 58 -15.57 12.44 -5.73
CA GLN A 58 -15.27 11.28 -6.56
C GLN A 58 -14.54 10.24 -5.71
N LEU A 59 -15.03 8.99 -5.74
CA LEU A 59 -14.36 7.85 -5.15
C LEU A 59 -13.11 7.53 -5.97
N LEU A 60 -11.94 7.50 -5.31
CA LEU A 60 -10.69 7.06 -5.91
C LEU A 60 -10.44 5.59 -5.61
N PHE A 61 -10.64 5.18 -4.37
CA PHE A 61 -10.45 3.81 -3.91
C PHE A 61 -11.47 3.46 -2.83
N ALA A 62 -11.98 2.25 -2.88
CA ALA A 62 -12.74 1.62 -1.79
C ALA A 62 -12.14 0.25 -1.53
N PRO A 63 -11.77 -0.08 -0.26
CA PRO A 63 -11.25 -1.40 0.06
C PRO A 63 -12.36 -2.44 -0.04
N ASP A 64 -11.99 -3.65 -0.44
CA ASP A 64 -12.76 -4.86 -0.22
C ASP A 64 -12.30 -5.56 1.08
N GLU A 65 -12.82 -6.78 1.35
CA GLU A 65 -12.50 -7.56 2.55
C GLU A 65 -11.02 -7.97 2.65
N THR A 66 -10.27 -7.90 1.56
CA THR A 66 -8.86 -8.32 1.46
C THR A 66 -7.90 -7.16 1.39
N GLN A 67 -8.42 -5.93 1.35
CA GLN A 67 -7.65 -4.72 1.10
C GLN A 67 -7.73 -3.73 2.26
N ALA A 68 -6.63 -3.01 2.49
CA ALA A 68 -6.58 -1.87 3.38
C ALA A 68 -5.78 -0.74 2.75
N LEU A 69 -6.19 0.50 3.01
CA LEU A 69 -5.45 1.70 2.65
C LEU A 69 -4.42 1.99 3.76
N GLU A 70 -3.14 1.98 3.42
CA GLU A 70 -2.04 2.20 4.38
C GLU A 70 -1.63 3.67 4.46
N SER A 71 -1.35 4.28 3.32
CA SER A 71 -0.93 5.68 3.26
C SER A 71 -1.33 6.34 1.95
N VAL A 72 -1.41 7.66 1.96
CA VAL A 72 -1.69 8.48 0.78
C VAL A 72 -0.73 9.64 0.72
N GLU A 73 -0.09 9.81 -0.43
CA GLU A 73 0.82 10.91 -0.73
C GLU A 73 0.35 11.68 -1.95
N THR A 74 0.73 12.95 -2.01
CA THR A 74 0.51 13.78 -3.20
C THR A 74 1.83 14.21 -3.80
N THR A 75 1.94 14.05 -5.10
CA THR A 75 3.02 14.65 -5.89
C THR A 75 2.51 15.92 -6.57
N LYS A 76 3.30 16.49 -7.47
CA LYS A 76 2.87 17.68 -8.23
C LYS A 76 1.57 17.47 -9.00
N ARG A 77 1.33 16.26 -9.56
CA ARG A 77 0.20 15.96 -10.45
C ARG A 77 -0.57 14.69 -10.09
N PHE A 78 -0.06 13.88 -9.18
CA PHE A 78 -0.66 12.58 -8.84
C PHE A 78 -1.02 12.50 -7.36
N VAL A 79 -2.08 11.76 -7.08
CA VAL A 79 -2.36 11.16 -5.78
C VAL A 79 -1.84 9.74 -5.86
N VAL A 80 -1.09 9.31 -4.87
CA VAL A 80 -0.52 7.96 -4.79
C VAL A 80 -0.95 7.33 -3.47
N ALA A 81 -1.49 6.13 -3.52
CA ALA A 81 -1.90 5.37 -2.35
C ALA A 81 -1.12 4.07 -2.25
N SER A 82 -0.56 3.81 -1.06
CA SER A 82 -0.07 2.49 -0.67
C SER A 82 -1.21 1.69 -0.06
N LEU A 83 -1.36 0.48 -0.50
CA LEU A 83 -2.42 -0.45 -0.12
C LEU A 83 -1.80 -1.75 0.37
N LEU A 84 -2.48 -2.41 1.29
CA LEU A 84 -2.24 -3.79 1.63
C LEU A 84 -3.33 -4.66 1.01
N GLU A 85 -2.95 -5.67 0.24
CA GLU A 85 -3.86 -6.63 -0.36
C GLU A 85 -3.39 -8.05 -0.04
N ASN A 86 -4.16 -8.80 0.74
CA ASN A 86 -3.76 -10.14 1.20
C ASN A 86 -2.34 -10.16 1.80
N VAL A 87 -2.03 -9.22 2.68
CA VAL A 87 -0.72 -8.98 3.33
C VAL A 87 0.45 -8.74 2.38
N GLN A 88 0.18 -8.26 1.17
CA GLN A 88 1.17 -7.82 0.20
C GLN A 88 0.96 -6.35 -0.15
N GLY A 89 2.05 -5.59 -0.22
CA GLY A 89 2.02 -4.19 -0.61
C GLY A 89 1.59 -4.00 -2.07
N ARG A 90 0.74 -3.02 -2.31
CA ARG A 90 0.30 -2.56 -3.62
C ARG A 90 0.38 -1.05 -3.69
N LEU A 91 0.44 -0.52 -4.89
CA LEU A 91 0.40 0.92 -5.14
C LEU A 91 -0.66 1.22 -6.18
N LYS A 92 -1.38 2.31 -5.98
CA LYS A 92 -2.25 2.92 -6.97
C LYS A 92 -1.94 4.39 -7.10
N ALA A 93 -2.13 4.95 -8.29
CA ALA A 93 -1.95 6.36 -8.53
C ALA A 93 -3.10 6.92 -9.38
N TRP A 94 -3.46 8.18 -9.13
CA TRP A 94 -4.48 8.88 -9.90
C TRP A 94 -3.99 10.26 -10.28
N ARG A 95 -4.43 10.72 -11.43
CA ARG A 95 -4.19 12.06 -11.92
C ARG A 95 -5.52 12.72 -12.27
N PHE A 96 -5.65 14.02 -12.01
CA PHE A 96 -6.81 14.79 -12.45
C PHE A 96 -6.62 15.26 -13.89
N ALA A 97 -7.46 14.78 -14.82
CA ALA A 97 -7.44 15.15 -16.23
C ALA A 97 -8.88 15.16 -16.77
N ASP A 98 -9.16 16.06 -17.71
CA ASP A 98 -10.46 16.16 -18.37
C ASP A 98 -11.65 16.28 -17.40
N GLY A 99 -11.45 17.01 -16.29
CA GLY A 99 -12.49 17.25 -15.31
C GLY A 99 -12.79 16.10 -14.34
N LYS A 100 -12.00 15.01 -14.36
CA LYS A 100 -12.16 13.83 -13.49
C LYS A 100 -10.82 13.26 -13.05
N TRP A 101 -10.84 12.50 -11.98
CA TRP A 101 -9.72 11.68 -11.55
C TRP A 101 -9.69 10.39 -12.38
N GLN A 102 -8.51 10.06 -12.87
CA GLN A 102 -8.26 8.87 -13.69
C GLN A 102 -7.12 8.09 -13.05
N GLU A 103 -7.34 6.78 -12.82
CA GLU A 103 -6.28 5.88 -12.37
C GLU A 103 -5.20 5.77 -13.44
N ALA A 104 -3.95 5.85 -13.02
CA ALA A 104 -2.77 5.72 -13.87
C ALA A 104 -2.30 4.28 -13.88
N GLU A 105 -1.94 3.76 -15.03
CA GLU A 105 -1.32 2.44 -15.15
C GLU A 105 0.14 2.53 -14.69
N LEU A 106 0.47 1.83 -13.61
CA LEU A 106 1.81 1.78 -13.05
C LEU A 106 2.63 0.66 -13.69
N PRO A 107 3.98 0.79 -13.73
CA PRO A 107 4.84 -0.31 -14.16
C PRO A 107 4.73 -1.48 -13.17
N ARG A 108 5.25 -2.64 -13.56
CA ARG A 108 5.32 -3.80 -12.65
C ARG A 108 6.14 -3.44 -11.41
N LEU A 109 5.51 -3.50 -10.26
CA LEU A 109 6.13 -3.24 -8.96
C LEU A 109 6.65 -4.54 -8.33
N PRO A 110 7.62 -4.46 -7.38
CA PRO A 110 8.05 -5.60 -6.58
C PRO A 110 6.88 -6.21 -5.81
N SER A 111 6.93 -7.51 -5.59
CA SER A 111 6.04 -8.22 -4.65
C SER A 111 6.59 -8.12 -3.23
N GLY A 112 5.75 -8.45 -2.24
CA GLY A 112 6.12 -8.46 -0.82
C GLY A 112 5.67 -7.21 -0.08
N ALA A 113 6.43 -6.76 0.91
CA ALA A 113 6.22 -5.48 1.55
C ALA A 113 6.63 -4.35 0.61
N LEU A 114 5.79 -3.33 0.53
CA LEU A 114 6.01 -2.15 -0.29
C LEU A 114 5.53 -0.92 0.48
N GLU A 115 6.44 -0.01 0.78
CA GLU A 115 6.16 1.21 1.54
C GLU A 115 6.60 2.44 0.76
N MET A 116 5.81 3.50 0.83
CA MET A 116 6.25 4.82 0.39
C MET A 116 7.14 5.43 1.47
N THR A 117 8.32 5.93 1.06
CA THR A 117 9.22 6.69 1.94
C THR A 117 8.97 8.18 1.80
N ASP A 118 9.75 9.01 2.49
CA ASP A 118 9.67 10.47 2.36
C ASP A 118 9.80 10.89 0.89
N GLN A 119 8.87 11.75 0.46
CA GLN A 119 8.77 12.16 -0.94
C GLN A 119 9.48 13.49 -1.18
N PRO A 120 10.14 13.68 -2.34
CA PRO A 120 10.74 14.95 -2.70
C PRO A 120 9.65 15.97 -3.03
N TRP A 121 9.83 17.19 -2.54
CA TRP A 121 8.91 18.28 -2.83
C TRP A 121 8.95 18.70 -4.31
N GLY A 122 7.77 18.87 -4.91
CA GLY A 122 7.60 19.56 -6.19
C GLY A 122 7.84 18.72 -7.45
N GLY A 123 8.09 17.41 -7.34
CA GLY A 123 8.22 16.48 -8.45
C GLY A 123 7.06 15.48 -8.56
N ASP A 124 7.16 14.57 -9.53
CA ASP A 124 6.28 13.42 -9.69
C ASP A 124 7.08 12.10 -9.59
N VAL A 125 8.10 12.09 -8.74
CA VAL A 125 8.87 10.89 -8.37
C VAL A 125 8.46 10.45 -6.98
N VAL A 126 8.19 9.16 -6.82
CA VAL A 126 7.84 8.53 -5.55
C VAL A 126 8.96 7.56 -5.18
N TYR A 127 9.48 7.67 -3.96
CA TYR A 127 10.44 6.70 -3.44
C TYR A 127 9.73 5.58 -2.72
N LEU A 128 10.14 4.36 -3.02
CA LEU A 128 9.55 3.13 -2.51
C LEU A 128 10.63 2.27 -1.86
N ALA A 129 10.35 1.76 -0.67
CA ALA A 129 11.12 0.70 -0.05
C ALA A 129 10.36 -0.61 -0.21
N ALA A 130 11.02 -1.63 -0.75
CA ALA A 130 10.40 -2.95 -0.94
C ALA A 130 11.34 -4.08 -0.54
N SER A 131 10.76 -5.14 0.02
CA SER A 131 11.44 -6.40 0.32
C SER A 131 10.45 -7.56 0.30
N ASP A 132 10.98 -8.75 0.08
CA ASP A 132 10.26 -10.00 0.32
C ASP A 132 11.16 -10.99 1.09
N PHE A 133 10.70 -12.23 1.31
CA PHE A 133 11.44 -13.21 2.10
C PHE A 133 12.83 -13.53 1.54
N THR A 134 13.02 -13.42 0.22
CA THR A 134 14.26 -13.78 -0.50
C THR A 134 14.98 -12.56 -1.09
N THR A 135 14.32 -11.42 -1.15
CA THR A 135 14.85 -10.18 -1.72
C THR A 135 15.16 -9.17 -0.64
N PRO A 136 16.43 -8.73 -0.48
CA PRO A 136 16.81 -7.70 0.50
C PRO A 136 16.09 -6.39 0.26
N LEU A 137 15.97 -5.59 1.33
CA LEU A 137 15.39 -4.26 1.27
C LEU A 137 16.04 -3.45 0.15
N THR A 138 15.21 -3.00 -0.78
CA THR A 138 15.60 -2.27 -1.97
C THR A 138 14.83 -0.96 -2.04
N LEU A 139 15.56 0.13 -2.22
CA LEU A 139 15.00 1.45 -2.48
C LEU A 139 14.84 1.65 -3.98
N PHE A 140 13.68 2.10 -4.39
CA PHE A 140 13.33 2.42 -5.77
C PHE A 140 12.90 3.88 -5.90
N ALA A 141 13.08 4.42 -7.10
CA ALA A 141 12.43 5.64 -7.55
C ALA A 141 11.42 5.29 -8.65
N LEU A 142 10.17 5.64 -8.44
CA LEU A 142 9.09 5.53 -9.43
C LEU A 142 8.83 6.92 -10.01
N ASP A 143 9.21 7.14 -11.27
CA ASP A 143 8.88 8.36 -11.99
C ASP A 143 7.50 8.21 -12.66
N LEU A 144 6.51 8.92 -12.11
CA LEU A 144 5.14 8.91 -12.59
C LEU A 144 4.92 9.69 -13.91
N ASN A 145 5.93 10.41 -14.39
CA ASN A 145 5.83 11.11 -15.68
C ASN A 145 6.03 10.16 -16.85
N VAL A 146 6.93 9.21 -16.69
CA VAL A 146 7.33 8.24 -17.71
C VAL A 146 6.94 6.81 -17.34
N MET A 147 6.36 6.61 -16.14
CA MET A 147 5.96 5.30 -15.59
C MET A 147 7.13 4.32 -15.54
N GLU A 148 8.28 4.78 -15.06
CA GLU A 148 9.50 3.99 -14.94
C GLU A 148 9.88 3.79 -13.49
N LEU A 149 10.26 2.54 -13.15
CA LEU A 149 10.75 2.14 -11.84
C LEU A 149 12.24 1.86 -11.92
N THR A 150 13.04 2.61 -11.15
CA THR A 150 14.50 2.50 -11.12
C THR A 150 14.98 2.06 -9.74
N VAL A 151 15.87 1.06 -9.69
CA VAL A 151 16.56 0.68 -8.45
C VAL A 151 17.58 1.75 -8.08
N MET A 152 17.42 2.35 -6.90
CA MET A 152 18.36 3.34 -6.37
C MET A 152 19.44 2.69 -5.49
N ARG A 153 19.02 1.79 -4.60
CA ARG A 153 19.93 1.10 -3.68
C ARG A 153 19.31 -0.22 -3.24
N ARG A 154 20.16 -1.24 -3.06
CA ARG A 154 19.79 -2.54 -2.49
C ARG A 154 20.72 -2.90 -1.35
N GLN A 155 20.18 -3.46 -0.28
CA GLN A 155 21.00 -4.07 0.78
C GLN A 155 21.70 -5.33 0.26
N PRO A 156 22.87 -5.68 0.81
CA PRO A 156 23.57 -6.93 0.42
C PRO A 156 22.71 -8.17 0.68
N GLN A 157 22.81 -9.14 -0.22
CA GLN A 157 22.27 -10.48 -0.02
C GLN A 157 23.01 -11.16 1.13
N GLN A 158 22.28 -11.78 2.06
CA GLN A 158 22.86 -12.46 3.23
C GLN A 158 22.87 -13.98 3.11
N PHE A 159 22.08 -14.55 2.18
CA PHE A 159 22.00 -15.97 1.92
C PHE A 159 21.69 -16.24 0.45
N VAL A 160 22.00 -17.47 -0.01
CA VAL A 160 21.69 -17.92 -1.36
C VAL A 160 20.24 -18.36 -1.41
N SER A 161 19.44 -17.67 -2.24
CA SER A 161 18.00 -17.95 -2.38
C SER A 161 17.64 -18.84 -3.56
N ASP A 162 18.63 -19.38 -4.28
CA ASP A 162 18.40 -20.23 -5.43
C ASP A 162 17.63 -21.49 -5.06
N GLY A 163 16.55 -21.75 -5.77
CA GLY A 163 15.65 -22.89 -5.51
C GLY A 163 14.72 -22.71 -4.32
N ILE A 164 14.77 -21.58 -3.61
CA ILE A 164 13.78 -21.23 -2.57
C ILE A 164 12.56 -20.65 -3.26
N GLU A 165 11.40 -21.27 -3.01
CA GLU A 165 10.11 -20.80 -3.49
C GLU A 165 9.34 -20.11 -2.36
N VAL A 166 8.64 -19.04 -2.71
CA VAL A 166 7.69 -18.35 -1.85
C VAL A 166 6.29 -18.60 -2.39
N ARG A 167 5.45 -19.24 -1.61
CA ARG A 167 4.07 -19.55 -1.97
C ARG A 167 3.12 -19.04 -0.90
N GLN A 168 2.04 -18.38 -1.32
CA GLN A 168 0.97 -17.95 -0.41
C GLN A 168 -0.15 -18.97 -0.39
N PHE A 169 -0.64 -19.29 0.79
CA PHE A 169 -1.76 -20.18 1.05
C PHE A 169 -2.73 -19.54 2.05
N TRP A 170 -3.84 -20.20 2.27
CA TRP A 170 -4.86 -19.77 3.24
C TRP A 170 -5.23 -20.94 4.16
N ALA A 171 -5.14 -20.69 5.45
CA ALA A 171 -5.74 -21.54 6.47
C ALA A 171 -7.16 -21.07 6.76
N VAL A 172 -8.02 -21.98 7.19
CA VAL A 172 -9.37 -21.66 7.63
C VAL A 172 -9.40 -21.76 9.15
N SER A 173 -9.74 -20.65 9.81
CA SER A 173 -9.92 -20.57 11.26
C SER A 173 -11.19 -21.29 11.70
N SER A 174 -11.34 -21.55 13.00
CA SER A 174 -12.51 -22.22 13.57
C SER A 174 -13.82 -21.46 13.39
N ASP A 175 -13.76 -20.14 13.19
CA ASP A 175 -14.88 -19.24 12.87
C ASP A 175 -15.18 -19.12 11.37
N GLY A 176 -14.39 -19.81 10.52
CA GLY A 176 -14.54 -19.83 9.07
C GLY A 176 -13.72 -18.78 8.33
N GLU A 177 -13.02 -17.88 9.03
CA GLU A 177 -12.19 -16.84 8.42
C GLU A 177 -10.96 -17.44 7.72
N ARG A 178 -10.60 -16.85 6.57
CA ARG A 178 -9.45 -17.26 5.77
C ARG A 178 -8.22 -16.45 6.17
N ILE A 179 -7.22 -17.11 6.74
CA ILE A 179 -5.97 -16.51 7.21
C ILE A 179 -4.88 -16.77 6.18
N PRO A 180 -4.34 -15.74 5.52
CA PRO A 180 -3.22 -15.91 4.60
C PRO A 180 -1.95 -16.27 5.35
N TYR A 181 -1.17 -17.21 4.80
CA TYR A 181 0.17 -17.53 5.28
C TYR A 181 1.12 -17.80 4.12
N PHE A 182 2.41 -17.68 4.37
CA PHE A 182 3.44 -17.96 3.38
C PHE A 182 4.21 -19.23 3.76
N HIS A 183 4.48 -20.06 2.76
CA HIS A 183 5.47 -21.10 2.83
C HIS A 183 6.71 -20.63 2.07
N VAL A 184 7.85 -20.65 2.74
CA VAL A 184 9.15 -20.24 2.17
C VAL A 184 10.13 -21.39 2.34
N GLY A 185 10.62 -21.94 1.25
CA GLY A 185 11.56 -23.07 1.29
C GLY A 185 11.79 -23.73 -0.05
N LYS A 186 12.64 -24.72 -0.06
CA LYS A 186 12.82 -25.64 -1.19
C LYS A 186 11.74 -26.72 -1.17
N ASN A 187 11.66 -27.54 -2.21
CA ASN A 187 10.80 -28.72 -2.20
C ASN A 187 11.27 -29.68 -1.09
N ALA A 188 10.55 -29.67 0.01
CA ALA A 188 10.92 -30.39 1.22
C ALA A 188 10.43 -31.85 1.18
N ALA A 189 11.23 -32.77 1.74
CA ALA A 189 10.77 -34.10 2.10
C ALA A 189 9.76 -34.02 3.28
N PRO A 190 8.91 -35.06 3.49
CA PRO A 190 7.92 -35.04 4.57
C PRO A 190 8.52 -34.82 5.97
N ASP A 191 9.77 -35.15 6.19
CA ASP A 191 10.48 -35.06 7.46
C ASP A 191 11.34 -33.80 7.60
N THR A 192 11.24 -32.85 6.65
CA THR A 192 12.02 -31.61 6.70
C THR A 192 11.55 -30.74 7.87
N PRO A 193 12.45 -30.29 8.76
CA PRO A 193 12.10 -29.41 9.85
C PRO A 193 11.45 -28.11 9.35
N THR A 194 10.38 -27.70 10.01
CA THR A 194 9.63 -26.49 9.64
C THR A 194 9.61 -25.50 10.81
N LEU A 195 10.08 -24.28 10.56
CA LEU A 195 9.96 -23.16 11.48
C LEU A 195 8.61 -22.44 11.21
N VAL A 196 7.73 -22.41 12.22
CA VAL A 196 6.48 -21.65 12.15
C VAL A 196 6.68 -20.33 12.89
N TYR A 197 6.43 -19.23 12.22
CA TYR A 197 6.47 -17.89 12.78
C TYR A 197 5.12 -17.20 12.60
N ALA A 198 4.60 -16.60 13.66
CA ALA A 198 3.34 -15.87 13.64
C ALA A 198 3.34 -14.79 14.71
N TYR A 199 2.63 -13.71 14.45
CA TYR A 199 2.27 -12.69 15.42
C TYR A 199 0.77 -12.47 15.38
N GLY A 200 0.11 -12.43 16.52
CA GLY A 200 -1.37 -12.39 16.61
C GLY A 200 -1.87 -11.26 17.50
N GLY A 201 -1.10 -10.17 17.68
CA GLY A 201 -1.46 -9.08 18.57
C GLY A 201 -1.72 -7.77 17.87
N PHE A 202 -2.60 -6.94 18.47
CA PHE A 202 -2.82 -5.53 18.13
C PHE A 202 -3.23 -5.22 16.68
N GLY A 203 -3.75 -6.20 15.94
CA GLY A 203 -4.11 -6.02 14.53
C GLY A 203 -2.92 -5.77 13.60
N VAL A 204 -1.70 -6.14 14.03
CA VAL A 204 -0.49 -5.97 13.22
C VAL A 204 -0.30 -7.19 12.33
N PRO A 205 -0.33 -7.06 11.00
CA PRO A 205 -0.06 -8.16 10.08
C PRO A 205 1.44 -8.43 10.00
N GLU A 206 1.81 -9.72 9.87
CA GLU A 206 3.16 -10.11 9.48
C GLU A 206 3.30 -9.98 7.95
N LEU A 207 4.03 -8.97 7.52
CA LEU A 207 4.28 -8.73 6.10
C LEU A 207 5.52 -9.51 5.62
N PRO A 208 5.57 -9.88 4.33
CA PRO A 208 6.78 -10.43 3.74
C PRO A 208 7.98 -9.49 3.97
N HIS A 209 9.02 -9.99 4.64
CA HIS A 209 10.25 -9.24 4.88
C HIS A 209 11.46 -10.11 4.63
N TYR A 210 12.63 -9.52 4.37
CA TYR A 210 13.85 -10.26 4.08
C TYR A 210 14.31 -11.07 5.28
N LEU A 211 14.43 -12.39 5.10
CA LEU A 211 14.71 -13.32 6.18
C LEU A 211 16.12 -13.22 6.76
N GLY A 212 17.07 -12.65 6.00
CA GLY A 212 18.42 -12.35 6.51
C GLY A 212 19.08 -13.55 7.17
N SER A 213 19.31 -13.47 8.47
CA SER A 213 19.95 -14.55 9.25
C SER A 213 19.11 -15.83 9.32
N ILE A 214 17.78 -15.73 9.37
CA ILE A 214 16.90 -16.91 9.28
C ILE A 214 17.08 -17.58 7.93
N GLY A 215 17.12 -16.80 6.85
CA GLY A 215 17.40 -17.30 5.51
C GLY A 215 18.74 -18.04 5.44
N LYS A 216 19.79 -17.47 6.06
CA LYS A 216 21.13 -18.07 6.07
C LYS A 216 21.18 -19.40 6.85
N TYR A 217 20.73 -19.41 8.09
CA TYR A 217 20.93 -20.54 8.97
C TYR A 217 19.82 -21.59 8.91
N TRP A 218 18.64 -21.24 8.42
CA TRP A 218 17.52 -22.16 8.31
C TRP A 218 17.28 -22.64 6.88
N LEU A 219 17.18 -21.72 5.90
CA LEU A 219 16.82 -22.09 4.53
C LEU A 219 18.02 -22.50 3.69
N GLU A 220 19.19 -21.90 3.90
CA GLU A 220 20.39 -22.24 3.12
C GLU A 220 21.11 -23.47 3.66
N GLU A 221 21.29 -23.56 5.00
CA GLU A 221 22.12 -24.58 5.63
C GLU A 221 21.36 -25.83 6.04
N LEU A 222 20.07 -25.73 6.39
CA LEU A 222 19.28 -26.85 6.92
C LEU A 222 18.24 -27.41 5.93
N SER A 223 18.07 -26.80 4.77
CA SER A 223 17.07 -27.22 3.78
C SER A 223 17.66 -27.97 2.56
#